data_794d9c0f21dc1a633f240fe5cb102d77
#
_entry.id   794d9c0f21dc1a633f240fe5cb102d77
#
_cell.length_a   1.000
_cell.length_b   1.000
_cell.length_c   1.000
_cell.angle_alpha   90.00
_cell.angle_beta   90.00
_cell.angle_gamma   90.00
#
_symmetry.space_group_name_H-M   'P 1'
#
loop_
_entity.id
_entity.type
_entity.pdbx_description
1 polymer ?
#
loop_
_entity_poly.entity_id
_entity_poly.type
_entity_poly.pdbx_seq_one_letter_code
_entity_poly.pdbx_strand_id
1 'polypeptide(L)' 'MAYKRKTKDCYAIEGNCGYGWDIECNCEDYADAKKQLKTYRENVNYPVRIKKWRKRIGE' A
#
# COMPACT_ATOMS: atom_id res chain seq x y z
N MET A 1 -14.30 11.97 -25.41
CA MET A 1 -13.82 10.63 -25.26
C MET A 1 -13.01 10.45 -24.02
N ALA A 2 -13.24 9.38 -23.32
CA ALA A 2 -12.58 9.17 -22.04
C ALA A 2 -11.14 8.70 -22.25
N TYR A 3 -10.23 9.29 -21.49
CA TYR A 3 -8.86 8.85 -21.51
C TYR A 3 -8.72 7.54 -20.73
N LYS A 4 -8.09 6.57 -21.34
CA LYS A 4 -7.92 5.29 -20.73
C LYS A 4 -6.53 5.18 -20.12
N ARG A 5 -6.48 5.08 -18.80
CA ARG A 5 -5.21 4.97 -18.10
C ARG A 5 -4.64 3.57 -18.28
N LYS A 6 -3.34 3.51 -18.48
CA LYS A 6 -2.65 2.23 -18.62
C LYS A 6 -2.04 1.78 -17.30
N THR A 7 -2.08 2.64 -16.30
CA THR A 7 -1.56 2.31 -14.98
C THR A 7 -2.56 2.71 -13.92
N LYS A 8 -2.47 2.05 -12.79
CA LYS A 8 -3.32 2.34 -11.65
C LYS A 8 -2.44 2.52 -10.43
N ASP A 9 -2.73 3.55 -9.65
CA ASP A 9 -2.02 3.78 -8.41
C ASP A 9 -2.47 2.76 -7.37
N CYS A 10 -1.52 2.09 -6.76
CA CYS A 10 -1.79 1.14 -5.71
C CYS A 10 -1.01 1.52 -4.48
N TYR A 11 -1.46 1.04 -3.33
CA TYR A 11 -0.83 1.34 -2.06
C TYR A 11 -0.58 0.04 -1.31
N ALA A 12 0.53 -0.01 -0.62
CA ALA A 12 0.87 -1.19 0.16
C ALA A 12 1.30 -0.76 1.54
N ILE A 13 0.95 -1.56 2.54
CA ILE A 13 1.43 -1.35 3.88
C ILE A 13 2.70 -2.18 4.04
N GLU A 14 3.80 -1.51 4.35
CA GLU A 14 5.08 -2.17 4.56
C GLU A 14 5.44 -2.11 6.05
N GLY A 15 5.95 -3.20 6.56
CA GLY A 15 6.40 -3.27 7.92
C GLY A 15 7.85 -3.73 7.99
N ASN A 16 8.58 -3.22 8.97
CA ASN A 16 9.99 -3.56 9.17
C ASN A 16 10.15 -4.30 10.49
N CYS A 17 10.28 -5.61 10.39
CA CYS A 17 10.43 -6.47 11.56
C CYS A 17 11.90 -6.68 11.94
N GLY A 18 12.82 -5.93 11.32
CA GLY A 18 14.22 -6.06 11.61
C GLY A 18 15.04 -6.61 10.44
N TYR A 19 14.38 -7.07 9.41
CA TYR A 19 15.05 -7.63 8.24
C TYR A 19 14.81 -6.82 6.97
N GLY A 20 14.29 -5.61 7.12
CA GLY A 20 13.96 -4.77 6.01
C GLY A 20 12.45 -4.60 5.88
N TRP A 21 12.05 -3.87 4.84
CA TRP A 21 10.64 -3.57 4.65
C TRP A 21 9.98 -4.65 3.82
N ASP A 22 8.97 -5.27 4.40
CA ASP A 22 8.17 -6.29 3.71
C ASP A 22 6.74 -5.80 3.54
N ILE A 23 6.10 -6.23 2.46
CA ILE A 23 4.72 -5.87 2.21
C ILE A 23 3.81 -6.71 3.10
N GLU A 24 3.04 -6.03 3.95
CA GLU A 24 2.09 -6.70 4.84
C GLU A 24 0.71 -6.79 4.21
N CYS A 25 0.34 -5.77 3.43
CA CYS A 25 -1.00 -5.69 2.87
C CYS A 25 -1.00 -4.82 1.63
N ASN A 26 -1.81 -5.19 0.65
CA ASN A 26 -1.99 -4.39 -0.55
C ASN A 26 -3.36 -3.75 -0.53
N CYS A 27 -3.42 -2.48 -0.87
CA CYS A 27 -4.66 -1.72 -0.90
C CYS A 27 -4.79 -1.02 -2.24
N GLU A 28 -6.01 -0.87 -2.71
CA GLU A 28 -6.25 -0.21 -3.98
C GLU A 28 -6.55 1.27 -3.81
N ASP A 29 -6.99 1.68 -2.61
CA ASP A 29 -7.33 3.05 -2.32
C ASP A 29 -6.47 3.61 -1.21
N TYR A 30 -6.16 4.90 -1.30
CA TYR A 30 -5.37 5.57 -0.27
C TYR A 30 -6.12 5.58 1.07
N ALA A 31 -7.44 5.83 1.01
CA ALA A 31 -8.23 5.85 2.23
C ALA A 31 -8.19 4.50 2.94
N ASP A 32 -8.27 3.43 2.17
CA ASP A 32 -8.17 2.08 2.71
C ASP A 32 -6.79 1.84 3.31
N ALA A 33 -5.75 2.28 2.59
CA ALA A 33 -4.38 2.12 3.06
C ALA A 33 -4.18 2.85 4.38
N LYS A 34 -4.75 4.04 4.52
CA LYS A 34 -4.63 4.80 5.77
C LYS A 34 -5.31 4.06 6.93
N LYS A 35 -6.46 3.48 6.67
CA LYS A 35 -7.15 2.70 7.70
C LYS A 35 -6.32 1.50 8.12
N GLN A 36 -5.78 0.78 7.14
CA GLN A 36 -4.97 -0.38 7.44
C GLN A 36 -3.69 0.02 8.18
N LEU A 37 -3.09 1.12 7.77
CA LEU A 37 -1.88 1.60 8.43
C LEU A 37 -2.15 1.87 9.91
N LYS A 38 -3.26 2.54 10.20
CA LYS A 38 -3.62 2.82 11.59
C LYS A 38 -3.79 1.54 12.38
N THR A 39 -4.49 0.57 11.80
CA THR A 39 -4.73 -0.71 12.45
C THR A 39 -3.40 -1.42 12.75
N TYR A 40 -2.53 -1.45 11.75
CA TYR A 40 -1.23 -2.09 11.93
C TYR A 40 -0.41 -1.39 13.00
N ARG A 41 -0.40 -0.06 12.99
CA ARG A 41 0.37 0.70 13.97
C ARG A 41 -0.09 0.44 15.39
N GLU A 42 -1.37 0.12 15.57
CA GLU A 42 -1.92 -0.17 16.88
C GLU A 42 -1.68 -1.61 17.31
N ASN A 43 -1.50 -2.51 16.34
CA ASN A 43 -1.41 -3.94 16.64
C ASN A 43 0.00 -4.50 16.55
N VAL A 44 0.92 -3.78 15.93
CA VAL A 44 2.30 -4.26 15.81
C VAL A 44 3.22 -3.30 16.54
N ASN A 45 4.38 -3.81 16.95
CA ASN A 45 5.35 -3.00 17.67
C ASN A 45 6.59 -2.70 16.84
N TYR A 46 6.46 -2.80 15.51
CA TYR A 46 7.53 -2.41 14.61
C TYR A 46 7.00 -1.33 13.66
N PRO A 47 7.89 -0.57 13.00
CA PRO A 47 7.45 0.52 12.14
C PRO A 47 6.73 0.01 10.90
N VAL A 48 5.68 0.72 10.52
CA VAL A 48 4.92 0.44 9.30
C VAL A 48 4.76 1.73 8.52
N ARG A 49 4.59 1.60 7.22
CA ARG A 49 4.42 2.77 6.36
C ARG A 49 3.60 2.40 5.13
N ILE A 50 3.11 3.43 4.43
CA ILE A 50 2.40 3.25 3.17
C ILE A 50 3.39 3.47 2.04
N LYS A 51 3.43 2.54 1.10
CA LYS A 51 4.20 2.68 -0.12
C LYS A 51 3.26 2.83 -1.29
N LYS A 52 3.45 3.88 -2.08
CA LYS A 52 2.68 4.08 -3.29
C LYS A 52 3.44 3.50 -4.47
N TRP A 53 2.74 2.78 -5.32
CA TRP A 53 3.34 2.22 -6.53
C TRP A 53 2.31 2.16 -7.62
N ARG A 54 2.77 2.01 -8.84
CA ARG A 54 1.89 1.95 -10.00
C ARG A 54 1.85 0.55 -10.55
N LYS A 55 0.64 0.09 -10.78
CA LYS A 55 0.41 -1.22 -11.37
C LYS A 55 -0.04 -1.02 -12.80
N ARG A 56 0.54 -1.81 -13.70
CA ARG A 56 0.12 -1.77 -15.10
C ARG A 56 -1.21 -2.49 -15.24
N ILE A 57 -2.16 -1.83 -15.87
CA ILE A 57 -3.48 -2.43 -16.12
C ILE A 57 -3.73 -2.44 -17.61
N GLY A 58 -4.52 -3.38 -18.03
CA GLY A 58 -4.86 -3.53 -19.43
C GLY A 58 -3.71 -4.16 -20.17
N GLU A 59 -3.64 -3.99 -21.39
CA GLU A 59 -2.63 -4.44 -22.20
C GLU A 59 -2.97 -5.07 -23.27
#